data_5ff53858c129241a88babe0d60139019
#
_entry.id   5ff53858c129241a88babe0d60139019
#
_cell.length_a   1.000
_cell.length_b   1.000
_cell.length_c   1.000
_cell.angle_alpha   90.00
_cell.angle_beta   90.00
_cell.angle_gamma   90.00
#
_symmetry.space_group_name_H-M   'P 1'
#
loop_
_entity.id
_entity.type
_entity.pdbx_description
1 polymer ?
#
loop_
_entity_poly.entity_id
_entity_poly.type
_entity_poly.pdbx_seq_one_letter_code
_entity_poly.pdbx_strand_id
1 'polypeptide(L)'
;MKIVLTDRLIKSRRPAHKGSRDEYRDAIVPGLALRVTDQAHKSFVLVARYPSHPENPTRRALGVYGAITLEQARWKAREWLELIQKGVDPKVEEAREKAATQRRQVNSFAMVAGEFLERHAAGLKKSAEAKRIIEGEFVRRWGARPMTDIMPEEVAAAIRAIVKRGSPYQAHNALGYIRSLYNWAIGTHEFGVISSPVERLKPKALIGQREARDRVLTDDELRSVWDAAGKMAYPYGPVFHLLILTGQRELEIAHASWPEVDFDKQLMTISAERMKGDRVHEVPLAPIAAELLQLLPRWTAPFIFTTTAGAKPINGFSKAKSRIDKLSGVTGWVIHDLRRTVRTHFSALPVQDLVRELVIAHAKPGLHRVYDQHGYQDEKRHCLELWERRLSSILGPAEGDNVIALRAHG
;
A
#
# COMPACT_ATOMS: atom_id res chain seq x y z
N MET A 1 55.35 -35.44 18.36
CA MET A 1 54.91 -36.83 18.41
C MET A 1 53.50 -36.91 17.88
N LYS A 2 53.15 -37.78 16.94
CA LYS A 2 51.79 -38.01 16.48
C LYS A 2 51.11 -39.01 17.40
N ILE A 3 49.95 -38.68 17.95
CA ILE A 3 49.16 -39.56 18.84
C ILE A 3 47.71 -39.56 18.44
N VAL A 4 47.01 -40.67 18.66
CA VAL A 4 45.56 -40.71 18.46
C VAL A 4 44.94 -39.90 19.61
N LEU A 5 44.43 -38.74 19.31
CA LEU A 5 43.69 -37.90 20.31
C LEU A 5 42.43 -38.62 20.72
N THR A 6 42.13 -38.68 22.00
CA THR A 6 40.89 -39.15 22.61
C THR A 6 40.46 -38.16 23.67
N ASP A 7 39.17 -38.09 23.97
CA ASP A 7 38.64 -37.20 25.01
C ASP A 7 39.28 -37.46 26.38
N ARG A 8 39.52 -38.74 26.73
CA ARG A 8 40.21 -39.15 27.94
C ARG A 8 41.64 -38.57 28.00
N LEU A 9 42.36 -38.65 26.88
CA LEU A 9 43.70 -38.12 26.77
C LEU A 9 43.72 -36.59 26.83
N ILE A 10 42.78 -35.93 26.17
CA ILE A 10 42.67 -34.45 26.22
C ILE A 10 42.38 -33.98 27.64
N LYS A 11 41.46 -34.64 28.35
CA LYS A 11 41.13 -34.33 29.75
C LYS A 11 42.34 -34.47 30.66
N SER A 12 43.18 -35.52 30.50
CA SER A 12 44.31 -35.84 31.36
C SER A 12 45.53 -34.94 31.13
N ARG A 13 45.57 -34.16 30.07
CA ARG A 13 46.74 -33.26 29.80
C ARG A 13 46.85 -32.15 30.82
N ARG A 14 48.03 -32.06 31.45
CA ARG A 14 48.36 -31.00 32.43
C ARG A 14 48.73 -29.70 31.73
N PRO A 15 48.70 -28.55 32.42
CA PRO A 15 49.20 -27.28 31.90
C PRO A 15 50.65 -27.41 31.41
N ALA A 16 50.97 -26.68 30.35
CA ALA A 16 52.37 -26.57 29.88
C ALA A 16 53.23 -25.81 30.93
N HIS A 17 54.52 -25.87 30.75
CA HIS A 17 55.46 -25.07 31.58
C HIS A 17 55.12 -23.55 31.43
N LYS A 18 55.38 -22.78 32.50
CA LYS A 18 55.14 -21.35 32.54
C LYS A 18 55.76 -20.65 31.30
N GLY A 19 54.92 -19.90 30.58
CA GLY A 19 55.30 -19.20 29.35
C GLY A 19 55.41 -20.08 28.10
N SER A 20 55.14 -21.42 28.20
CA SER A 20 55.19 -22.35 27.05
C SER A 20 53.82 -22.85 26.65
N ARG A 21 53.79 -23.63 25.57
CA ARG A 21 52.58 -24.23 25.03
C ARG A 21 52.91 -25.60 24.46
N ASP A 22 52.23 -26.62 24.98
CA ASP A 22 52.38 -28.00 24.48
C ASP A 22 51.46 -28.23 23.30
N GLU A 23 51.98 -28.98 22.31
CA GLU A 23 51.22 -29.30 21.08
C GLU A 23 51.24 -30.84 20.84
N TYR A 24 50.01 -31.39 20.79
CA TYR A 24 49.81 -32.83 20.58
C TYR A 24 49.11 -33.04 19.23
N ARG A 25 49.85 -33.52 18.23
CA ARG A 25 49.34 -33.72 16.85
C ARG A 25 48.50 -34.97 16.76
N ASP A 26 47.29 -34.81 16.14
CA ASP A 26 46.41 -35.96 15.90
C ASP A 26 47.00 -36.87 14.84
N ALA A 27 46.92 -38.19 15.08
CA ALA A 27 47.37 -39.21 14.12
C ALA A 27 46.31 -39.48 13.03
N ILE A 28 45.03 -39.12 13.26
CA ILE A 28 43.88 -39.39 12.38
C ILE A 28 43.71 -38.29 11.32
N VAL A 29 43.82 -37.02 11.72
CA VAL A 29 43.65 -35.90 10.78
C VAL A 29 44.98 -35.15 10.64
N PRO A 30 45.59 -35.14 9.44
CA PRO A 30 46.85 -34.45 9.20
C PRO A 30 46.75 -32.97 9.54
N GLY A 31 47.77 -32.45 10.29
CA GLY A 31 47.85 -31.08 10.67
C GLY A 31 46.95 -30.65 11.85
N LEU A 32 45.98 -31.45 12.26
CA LEU A 32 45.22 -31.18 13.49
C LEU A 32 46.10 -31.41 14.72
N ALA A 33 46.04 -30.46 15.67
CA ALA A 33 46.74 -30.56 16.95
C ALA A 33 45.89 -30.03 18.09
N LEU A 34 46.02 -30.63 19.27
CA LEU A 34 45.59 -30.07 20.54
C LEU A 34 46.70 -29.18 21.08
N ARG A 35 46.39 -27.94 21.42
CA ARG A 35 47.30 -27.00 22.07
C ARG A 35 46.86 -26.77 23.50
N VAL A 36 47.78 -26.93 24.43
CA VAL A 36 47.55 -26.70 25.87
C VAL A 36 48.50 -25.57 26.34
N THR A 37 47.92 -24.58 26.98
CA THR A 37 48.72 -23.46 27.54
C THR A 37 49.15 -23.74 28.97
N ASP A 38 50.04 -22.90 29.52
CA ASP A 38 50.46 -22.92 30.92
C ASP A 38 49.32 -22.63 31.92
N GLN A 39 48.22 -22.03 31.44
CA GLN A 39 46.99 -21.79 32.22
C GLN A 39 45.93 -22.90 32.00
N ALA A 40 46.36 -24.07 31.53
CA ALA A 40 45.47 -25.20 31.22
C ALA A 40 44.42 -24.95 30.11
N HIS A 41 44.51 -23.85 29.37
CA HIS A 41 43.56 -23.60 28.26
C HIS A 41 43.87 -24.56 27.11
N LYS A 42 42.86 -25.30 26.68
CA LYS A 42 42.94 -26.35 25.64
C LYS A 42 42.21 -25.89 24.37
N SER A 43 42.88 -25.86 23.24
CA SER A 43 42.30 -25.48 21.95
C SER A 43 42.76 -26.39 20.84
N PHE A 44 41.89 -26.62 19.88
CA PHE A 44 42.21 -27.31 18.64
C PHE A 44 42.77 -26.33 17.62
N VAL A 45 43.85 -26.68 16.96
CA VAL A 45 44.48 -25.89 15.90
C VAL A 45 44.75 -26.75 14.67
N LEU A 46 44.69 -26.16 13.49
CA LEU A 46 45.13 -26.77 12.26
C LEU A 46 46.45 -26.10 11.83
N VAL A 47 47.48 -26.92 11.63
CA VAL A 47 48.80 -26.54 11.11
C VAL A 47 48.81 -26.89 9.63
N ALA A 48 48.73 -25.89 8.76
CA ALA A 48 48.68 -26.10 7.31
C ALA A 48 49.35 -24.93 6.57
N ARG A 49 49.64 -25.11 5.28
CA ARG A 49 50.03 -24.03 4.37
C ARG A 49 48.75 -23.43 3.79
N TYR A 50 48.42 -22.24 4.26
CA TYR A 50 47.21 -21.57 3.80
C TYR A 50 47.46 -20.79 2.51
N PRO A 51 46.50 -20.64 1.60
CA PRO A 51 46.67 -19.89 0.34
C PRO A 51 47.16 -18.44 0.55
N SER A 52 46.77 -17.81 1.66
CA SER A 52 47.22 -16.48 2.02
C SER A 52 48.68 -16.41 2.52
N HIS A 53 49.28 -17.57 2.90
CA HIS A 53 50.66 -17.69 3.40
C HIS A 53 51.23 -19.06 2.98
N PRO A 54 51.52 -19.26 1.69
CA PRO A 54 51.90 -20.59 1.16
C PRO A 54 53.31 -21.00 1.54
N GLU A 55 54.17 -20.03 1.85
CA GLU A 55 55.58 -20.24 2.15
C GLU A 55 55.82 -21.19 3.35
N ASN A 56 55.15 -20.91 4.48
CA ASN A 56 55.36 -21.64 5.71
C ASN A 56 54.04 -22.16 6.33
N PRO A 57 54.05 -23.37 6.91
CA PRO A 57 52.91 -23.86 7.66
C PRO A 57 52.60 -22.93 8.85
N THR A 58 51.40 -22.42 8.89
CA THR A 58 50.91 -21.57 10.00
C THR A 58 49.84 -22.28 10.81
N ARG A 59 49.61 -21.82 12.04
CA ARG A 59 48.65 -22.37 13.00
C ARG A 59 47.42 -21.50 13.03
N ARG A 60 46.26 -22.10 12.81
CA ARG A 60 45.00 -21.41 13.00
C ARG A 60 44.08 -22.19 13.93
N ALA A 61 43.45 -21.49 14.87
CA ALA A 61 42.50 -22.08 15.81
C ALA A 61 41.22 -22.55 15.12
N LEU A 62 40.80 -23.77 15.42
CA LEU A 62 39.53 -24.36 15.00
C LEU A 62 38.44 -24.14 16.05
N GLY A 63 38.83 -24.13 17.36
CA GLY A 63 37.92 -23.90 18.48
C GLY A 63 38.55 -24.33 19.81
N VAL A 64 37.86 -24.00 20.89
CA VAL A 64 38.29 -24.32 22.27
C VAL A 64 37.66 -25.66 22.66
N TYR A 65 38.45 -26.53 23.30
CA TYR A 65 37.94 -27.77 23.86
C TYR A 65 36.90 -27.49 24.94
N GLY A 66 35.72 -28.08 24.84
CA GLY A 66 34.55 -27.79 25.67
C GLY A 66 33.51 -26.94 24.93
N ALA A 67 33.92 -26.00 24.07
CA ALA A 67 33.02 -25.33 23.12
C ALA A 67 32.77 -26.17 21.86
N ILE A 68 33.81 -26.93 21.42
CA ILE A 68 33.69 -27.95 20.36
C ILE A 68 34.23 -29.31 20.84
N THR A 69 33.66 -30.40 20.37
CA THR A 69 34.13 -31.73 20.62
C THR A 69 35.36 -32.07 19.75
N LEU A 70 36.10 -33.11 20.10
CA LEU A 70 37.21 -33.62 19.28
C LEU A 70 36.70 -34.04 17.87
N GLU A 71 35.54 -34.63 17.78
CA GLU A 71 34.94 -35.05 16.49
C GLU A 71 34.62 -33.85 15.62
N GLN A 72 34.01 -32.81 16.19
CA GLN A 72 33.76 -31.52 15.51
C GLN A 72 35.06 -30.86 15.05
N ALA A 73 36.11 -30.88 15.88
CA ALA A 73 37.41 -30.35 15.49
C ALA A 73 38.03 -31.15 14.32
N ARG A 74 37.90 -32.48 14.30
CA ARG A 74 38.37 -33.31 13.20
C ARG A 74 37.56 -33.03 11.91
N TRP A 75 36.25 -32.89 12.03
CA TRP A 75 35.38 -32.54 10.89
C TRP A 75 35.79 -31.19 10.30
N LYS A 76 35.90 -30.19 11.12
CA LYS A 76 36.28 -28.82 10.71
C LYS A 76 37.71 -28.79 10.11
N ALA A 77 38.60 -29.56 10.66
CA ALA A 77 39.99 -29.68 10.12
C ALA A 77 39.99 -30.26 8.70
N ARG A 78 39.15 -31.33 8.42
CA ARG A 78 39.02 -31.91 7.09
C ARG A 78 38.42 -30.94 6.11
N GLU A 79 37.35 -30.27 6.48
CA GLU A 79 36.70 -29.23 5.67
C GLU A 79 37.70 -28.12 5.28
N TRP A 80 38.49 -27.62 6.25
CA TRP A 80 39.51 -26.61 5.98
C TRP A 80 40.63 -27.14 5.07
N LEU A 81 41.02 -28.40 5.19
CA LEU A 81 42.02 -29.00 4.32
C LEU A 81 41.51 -29.13 2.87
N GLU A 82 40.23 -29.46 2.68
CA GLU A 82 39.57 -29.50 1.35
C GLU A 82 39.54 -28.08 0.70
N LEU A 83 39.21 -27.05 1.48
CA LEU A 83 39.24 -25.64 0.99
C LEU A 83 40.65 -25.25 0.56
N ILE A 84 41.66 -25.60 1.40
CA ILE A 84 43.07 -25.32 1.09
C ILE A 84 43.52 -26.04 -0.20
N GLN A 85 43.11 -27.29 -0.43
CA GLN A 85 43.38 -28.01 -1.67
C GLN A 85 42.75 -27.36 -2.90
N LYS A 86 41.60 -26.72 -2.73
CA LYS A 86 40.93 -25.93 -3.78
C LYS A 86 41.49 -24.49 -3.96
N GLY A 87 42.57 -24.16 -3.21
CA GLY A 87 43.18 -22.83 -3.26
C GLY A 87 42.40 -21.75 -2.50
N VAL A 88 41.39 -22.12 -1.69
CA VAL A 88 40.55 -21.20 -0.92
C VAL A 88 41.04 -21.10 0.51
N ASP A 89 41.22 -19.88 1.02
CA ASP A 89 41.57 -19.66 2.42
C ASP A 89 40.32 -19.81 3.31
N PRO A 90 40.30 -20.79 4.25
CA PRO A 90 39.11 -21.07 5.06
C PRO A 90 38.60 -19.87 5.87
N LYS A 91 39.48 -18.99 6.37
CA LYS A 91 39.08 -17.81 7.12
C LYS A 91 38.43 -16.75 6.24
N VAL A 92 38.87 -16.63 4.99
CA VAL A 92 38.29 -15.71 4.02
C VAL A 92 36.87 -16.21 3.66
N GLU A 93 36.71 -17.53 3.49
CA GLU A 93 35.41 -18.11 3.19
C GLU A 93 34.45 -18.00 4.40
N GLU A 94 34.89 -18.31 5.63
CA GLU A 94 34.10 -18.07 6.86
C GLU A 94 33.63 -16.60 6.98
N ALA A 95 34.52 -15.64 6.69
CA ALA A 95 34.21 -14.22 6.74
C ALA A 95 33.19 -13.83 5.64
N ARG A 96 33.32 -14.41 4.44
CA ARG A 96 32.42 -14.21 3.32
C ARG A 96 31.03 -14.74 3.61
N GLU A 97 30.92 -15.97 4.15
CA GLU A 97 29.65 -16.57 4.55
C GLU A 97 28.97 -15.79 5.66
N LYS A 98 29.75 -15.35 6.67
CA LYS A 98 29.22 -14.51 7.75
C LYS A 98 28.71 -13.18 7.23
N ALA A 99 29.45 -12.53 6.33
CA ALA A 99 29.04 -11.28 5.71
C ALA A 99 27.79 -11.50 4.82
N ALA A 100 27.71 -12.61 4.08
CA ALA A 100 26.53 -12.97 3.29
C ALA A 100 25.31 -13.19 4.18
N THR A 101 25.46 -13.92 5.29
CA THR A 101 24.39 -14.14 6.27
C THR A 101 23.92 -12.83 6.90
N GLN A 102 24.84 -11.95 7.25
CA GLN A 102 24.53 -10.64 7.79
C GLN A 102 23.81 -9.75 6.77
N ARG A 103 24.26 -9.76 5.52
CA ARG A 103 23.55 -9.06 4.41
C ARG A 103 22.14 -9.61 4.19
N ARG A 104 21.95 -10.94 4.28
CA ARG A 104 20.62 -11.56 4.19
C ARG A 104 19.68 -11.11 5.31
N GLN A 105 20.16 -10.95 6.53
CA GLN A 105 19.37 -10.47 7.66
C GLN A 105 18.99 -8.99 7.52
N VAL A 106 19.93 -8.14 7.10
CA VAL A 106 19.71 -6.70 6.87
C VAL A 106 18.74 -6.44 5.73
N ASN A 107 18.64 -7.34 4.74
CA ASN A 107 17.75 -7.20 3.58
C ASN A 107 16.49 -8.10 3.69
N SER A 108 16.03 -8.35 4.92
CA SER A 108 14.77 -9.08 5.10
C SER A 108 13.58 -8.30 4.52
N PHE A 109 12.57 -9.02 4.02
CA PHE A 109 11.39 -8.40 3.44
C PHE A 109 10.72 -7.43 4.39
N ALA A 110 10.63 -7.75 5.69
CA ALA A 110 10.02 -6.85 6.69
C ALA A 110 10.79 -5.56 6.85
N MET A 111 12.13 -5.62 6.88
CA MET A 111 12.96 -4.43 7.00
C MET A 111 12.83 -3.54 5.77
N VAL A 112 12.97 -4.09 4.56
CA VAL A 112 12.84 -3.31 3.32
C VAL A 112 11.42 -2.74 3.15
N ALA A 113 10.39 -3.49 3.54
CA ALA A 113 9.01 -3.01 3.54
C ALA A 113 8.80 -1.86 4.54
N GLY A 114 9.41 -1.91 5.72
CA GLY A 114 9.40 -0.83 6.71
C GLY A 114 10.00 0.46 6.15
N GLU A 115 11.21 0.38 5.61
CA GLU A 115 11.90 1.51 4.96
C GLU A 115 11.08 2.11 3.80
N PHE A 116 10.47 1.25 2.96
CA PHE A 116 9.58 1.71 1.91
C PHE A 116 8.38 2.48 2.46
N LEU A 117 7.76 1.96 3.52
CA LEU A 117 6.58 2.60 4.12
C LEU A 117 6.91 3.94 4.74
N GLU A 118 8.08 4.09 5.36
CA GLU A 118 8.53 5.32 5.99
C GLU A 118 9.05 6.35 4.97
N ARG A 119 9.92 5.94 4.05
CA ARG A 119 10.65 6.85 3.15
C ARG A 119 9.89 7.19 1.87
N HIS A 120 9.02 6.30 1.39
CA HIS A 120 8.33 6.47 0.12
C HIS A 120 6.81 6.53 0.27
N ALA A 121 6.21 5.55 0.95
CA ALA A 121 4.76 5.46 1.03
C ALA A 121 4.13 6.48 1.99
N ALA A 122 4.87 7.02 2.95
CA ALA A 122 4.36 8.04 3.88
C ALA A 122 3.83 9.29 3.16
N GLY A 123 4.43 9.68 2.03
CA GLY A 123 3.98 10.79 1.18
C GLY A 123 2.76 10.48 0.30
N LEU A 124 2.31 9.24 0.24
CA LEU A 124 1.17 8.86 -0.59
C LEU A 124 -0.16 9.14 0.13
N LYS A 125 -1.15 9.69 -0.60
CA LYS A 125 -2.53 9.90 -0.09
C LYS A 125 -3.19 8.63 0.47
N LYS A 126 -2.70 7.45 0.11
CA LYS A 126 -3.19 6.14 0.56
C LYS A 126 -2.15 5.36 1.38
N SER A 127 -1.29 6.06 2.12
CA SER A 127 -0.24 5.45 2.94
C SER A 127 -0.76 4.41 3.92
N ALA A 128 -1.85 4.69 4.61
CA ALA A 128 -2.49 3.76 5.55
C ALA A 128 -3.01 2.47 4.86
N GLU A 129 -3.56 2.58 3.65
CA GLU A 129 -3.99 1.41 2.86
C GLU A 129 -2.78 0.59 2.40
N ALA A 130 -1.73 1.25 1.91
CA ALA A 130 -0.48 0.60 1.50
C ALA A 130 0.14 -0.17 2.67
N LYS A 131 0.26 0.46 3.84
CA LYS A 131 0.77 -0.16 5.07
C LYS A 131 -0.05 -1.40 5.44
N ARG A 132 -1.36 -1.26 5.56
CA ARG A 132 -2.25 -2.37 5.91
C ARG A 132 -2.12 -3.56 4.97
N ILE A 133 -2.02 -3.31 3.65
CA ILE A 133 -1.91 -4.37 2.64
C ILE A 133 -0.53 -4.99 2.67
N ILE A 134 0.54 -4.21 2.69
CA ILE A 134 1.92 -4.72 2.68
C ILE A 134 2.17 -5.54 3.95
N GLU A 135 1.83 -5.02 5.13
CA GLU A 135 2.00 -5.73 6.40
C GLU A 135 1.12 -6.98 6.48
N GLY A 136 -0.16 -6.86 6.14
CA GLY A 136 -1.13 -7.95 6.29
C GLY A 136 -0.99 -9.07 5.29
N GLU A 137 -0.63 -8.78 4.04
CA GLU A 137 -0.61 -9.79 2.97
C GLU A 137 0.80 -10.32 2.70
N PHE A 138 1.86 -9.52 2.89
CA PHE A 138 3.21 -9.87 2.46
C PHE A 138 4.20 -10.02 3.61
N VAL A 139 4.28 -9.06 4.55
CA VAL A 139 5.19 -9.16 5.70
C VAL A 139 4.86 -10.37 6.56
N ARG A 140 3.59 -10.68 6.78
CA ARG A 140 3.18 -11.89 7.50
C ARG A 140 3.68 -13.19 6.86
N ARG A 141 3.86 -13.21 5.53
CA ARG A 141 4.27 -14.41 4.78
C ARG A 141 5.79 -14.52 4.68
N TRP A 142 6.47 -13.41 4.45
CA TRP A 142 7.87 -13.38 4.01
C TRP A 142 8.77 -12.50 4.88
N GLY A 143 8.27 -11.92 5.96
CA GLY A 143 8.98 -10.88 6.71
C GLY A 143 10.41 -11.23 7.12
N ALA A 144 10.65 -12.46 7.57
CA ALA A 144 11.98 -12.91 8.00
C ALA A 144 12.90 -13.35 6.83
N ARG A 145 12.37 -13.49 5.61
CA ARG A 145 13.13 -13.96 4.43
C ARG A 145 13.80 -12.77 3.74
N PRO A 146 14.98 -13.00 3.13
CA PRO A 146 15.55 -12.00 2.22
C PRO A 146 14.58 -11.63 1.11
N MET A 147 14.46 -10.34 0.79
CA MET A 147 13.57 -9.87 -0.27
C MET A 147 13.94 -10.45 -1.64
N THR A 148 15.23 -10.77 -1.85
CA THR A 148 15.77 -11.39 -3.06
C THR A 148 15.32 -12.84 -3.28
N ASP A 149 14.88 -13.51 -2.22
CA ASP A 149 14.55 -14.94 -2.24
C ASP A 149 13.05 -15.20 -2.50
N ILE A 150 12.27 -14.12 -2.70
CA ILE A 150 10.84 -14.24 -3.00
C ILE A 150 10.65 -14.49 -4.50
N MET A 151 9.99 -15.60 -4.82
CA MET A 151 9.81 -16.05 -6.19
C MET A 151 8.48 -15.55 -6.80
N PRO A 152 8.41 -15.40 -8.13
CA PRO A 152 7.19 -14.97 -8.82
C PRO A 152 5.96 -15.83 -8.51
N GLU A 153 6.15 -17.14 -8.36
CA GLU A 153 5.10 -18.11 -8.07
C GLU A 153 4.48 -17.87 -6.69
N GLU A 154 5.29 -17.48 -5.72
CA GLU A 154 4.85 -17.17 -4.36
C GLU A 154 4.01 -15.89 -4.33
N VAL A 155 4.43 -14.86 -5.06
CA VAL A 155 3.65 -13.62 -5.20
C VAL A 155 2.33 -13.93 -5.90
N ALA A 156 2.35 -14.68 -6.99
CA ALA A 156 1.14 -15.09 -7.69
C ALA A 156 0.18 -15.88 -6.79
N ALA A 157 0.71 -16.80 -5.95
CA ALA A 157 -0.09 -17.54 -4.98
C ALA A 157 -0.72 -16.61 -3.92
N ALA A 158 0.04 -15.65 -3.40
CA ALA A 158 -0.47 -14.66 -2.44
C ALA A 158 -1.62 -13.82 -3.05
N ILE A 159 -1.46 -13.34 -4.28
CA ILE A 159 -2.49 -12.59 -5.00
C ILE A 159 -3.74 -13.44 -5.25
N ARG A 160 -3.58 -14.70 -5.71
CA ARG A 160 -4.71 -15.62 -5.90
C ARG A 160 -5.45 -15.93 -4.60
N ALA A 161 -4.76 -15.98 -3.47
CA ALA A 161 -5.40 -16.17 -2.16
C ALA A 161 -6.33 -15.00 -1.80
N ILE A 162 -5.96 -13.77 -2.17
CA ILE A 162 -6.82 -12.59 -1.99
C ILE A 162 -8.05 -12.67 -2.90
N VAL A 163 -7.87 -13.11 -4.15
CA VAL A 163 -9.00 -13.30 -5.09
C VAL A 163 -9.96 -14.38 -4.58
N LYS A 164 -9.43 -15.53 -4.14
CA LYS A 164 -10.22 -16.65 -3.59
C LYS A 164 -11.06 -16.25 -2.37
N ARG A 165 -10.58 -15.28 -1.61
CA ARG A 165 -11.28 -14.68 -0.45
C ARG A 165 -12.43 -13.74 -0.86
N GLY A 166 -12.72 -13.58 -2.15
CA GLY A 166 -13.78 -12.71 -2.68
C GLY A 166 -13.39 -11.23 -2.78
N SER A 167 -12.09 -10.90 -2.80
CA SER A 167 -11.62 -9.52 -2.81
C SER A 167 -10.73 -9.19 -4.03
N PRO A 168 -11.23 -9.34 -5.28
CA PRO A 168 -10.41 -9.12 -6.49
C PRO A 168 -9.90 -7.68 -6.58
N TYR A 169 -10.67 -6.70 -6.11
CA TYR A 169 -10.26 -5.31 -6.07
C TYR A 169 -9.04 -5.09 -5.17
N GLN A 170 -9.06 -5.70 -3.99
CA GLN A 170 -7.91 -5.67 -3.07
C GLN A 170 -6.69 -6.40 -3.67
N ALA A 171 -6.91 -7.48 -4.43
CA ALA A 171 -5.83 -8.18 -5.13
C ALA A 171 -5.13 -7.29 -6.16
N HIS A 172 -5.87 -6.47 -6.92
CA HIS A 172 -5.28 -5.48 -7.83
C HIS A 172 -4.44 -4.44 -7.08
N ASN A 173 -4.95 -3.91 -5.97
CA ASN A 173 -4.21 -2.95 -5.14
C ASN A 173 -2.96 -3.58 -4.54
N ALA A 174 -3.07 -4.82 -4.01
CA ALA A 174 -1.95 -5.56 -3.44
C ALA A 174 -0.83 -5.79 -4.48
N LEU A 175 -1.20 -6.20 -5.71
CA LEU A 175 -0.23 -6.36 -6.79
C LEU A 175 0.43 -5.02 -7.18
N GLY A 176 -0.31 -3.92 -7.11
CA GLY A 176 0.22 -2.57 -7.32
C GLY A 176 1.23 -2.17 -6.24
N TYR A 177 0.89 -2.37 -4.97
CA TYR A 177 1.77 -2.00 -3.85
C TYR A 177 3.04 -2.84 -3.79
N ILE A 178 2.96 -4.16 -4.01
CA ILE A 178 4.18 -4.98 -4.02
C ILE A 178 5.07 -4.65 -5.22
N ARG A 179 4.50 -4.29 -6.37
CA ARG A 179 5.27 -3.79 -7.52
C ARG A 179 5.97 -2.47 -7.19
N SER A 180 5.29 -1.54 -6.55
CA SER A 180 5.86 -0.27 -6.12
C SER A 180 7.01 -0.47 -5.13
N LEU A 181 6.84 -1.37 -4.15
CA LEU A 181 7.87 -1.74 -3.18
C LEU A 181 9.14 -2.28 -3.87
N TYR A 182 9.01 -3.26 -4.77
CA TYR A 182 10.17 -3.80 -5.48
C TYR A 182 10.83 -2.77 -6.40
N ASN A 183 10.05 -1.99 -7.14
CA ASN A 183 10.60 -0.93 -8.01
C ASN A 183 11.38 0.12 -7.21
N TRP A 184 10.86 0.50 -6.04
CA TRP A 184 11.56 1.41 -5.14
C TRP A 184 12.86 0.79 -4.59
N ALA A 185 12.81 -0.45 -4.11
CA ALA A 185 13.98 -1.15 -3.59
C ALA A 185 15.09 -1.35 -4.65
N ILE A 186 14.71 -1.58 -5.91
CA ILE A 186 15.64 -1.62 -7.04
C ILE A 186 16.21 -0.23 -7.31
N GLY A 187 15.37 0.79 -7.33
CA GLY A 187 15.78 2.17 -7.66
C GLY A 187 16.70 2.82 -6.63
N THR A 188 16.65 2.40 -5.37
CA THR A 188 17.55 2.91 -4.32
C THR A 188 18.94 2.27 -4.34
N HIS A 189 19.09 1.09 -4.94
CA HIS A 189 20.35 0.30 -4.95
C HIS A 189 20.89 -0.07 -3.56
N GLU A 190 20.13 0.13 -2.48
CA GLU A 190 20.59 -0.06 -1.09
C GLU A 190 20.44 -1.51 -0.61
N PHE A 191 19.47 -2.26 -1.13
CA PHE A 191 19.02 -3.55 -0.59
C PHE A 191 19.51 -4.77 -1.38
N GLY A 192 20.33 -4.57 -2.41
CA GLY A 192 20.85 -5.65 -3.26
C GLY A 192 19.77 -6.33 -4.13
N VAL A 193 18.59 -5.71 -4.27
CA VAL A 193 17.51 -6.19 -5.14
C VAL A 193 17.79 -5.69 -6.56
N ILE A 194 18.02 -6.62 -7.49
CA ILE A 194 18.36 -6.31 -8.89
C ILE A 194 17.23 -6.62 -9.87
N SER A 195 16.24 -7.41 -9.44
CA SER A 195 15.09 -7.80 -10.28
C SER A 195 13.83 -7.92 -9.43
N SER A 196 12.68 -7.75 -10.07
CA SER A 196 11.38 -7.82 -9.41
C SER A 196 10.64 -9.11 -9.74
N PRO A 197 10.21 -9.91 -8.74
CA PRO A 197 9.40 -11.11 -8.98
C PRO A 197 8.01 -10.80 -9.56
N VAL A 198 7.61 -9.53 -9.57
CA VAL A 198 6.29 -9.10 -10.09
C VAL A 198 6.35 -8.46 -11.48
N GLU A 199 7.53 -8.33 -12.06
CA GLU A 199 7.72 -7.64 -13.34
C GLU A 199 6.86 -8.24 -14.46
N ARG A 200 6.88 -9.57 -14.58
CA ARG A 200 6.15 -10.31 -15.62
C ARG A 200 4.74 -10.75 -15.22
N LEU A 201 4.32 -10.49 -13.99
CA LEU A 201 2.99 -10.86 -13.54
C LEU A 201 1.92 -9.94 -14.16
N LYS A 202 1.00 -10.51 -14.94
CA LYS A 202 -0.08 -9.78 -15.59
C LYS A 202 -1.34 -9.78 -14.72
N PRO A 203 -1.86 -8.61 -14.30
CA PRO A 203 -3.07 -8.54 -13.48
C PRO A 203 -4.25 -9.30 -14.09
N LYS A 204 -4.47 -9.16 -15.40
CA LYS A 204 -5.56 -9.83 -16.12
C LYS A 204 -5.49 -11.36 -16.00
N ALA A 205 -4.29 -11.95 -16.04
CA ALA A 205 -4.11 -13.39 -15.93
C ALA A 205 -4.26 -13.92 -14.50
N LEU A 206 -3.90 -13.12 -13.49
CA LEU A 206 -3.92 -13.54 -12.09
C LEU A 206 -5.24 -13.27 -11.38
N ILE A 207 -5.91 -12.17 -11.73
CA ILE A 207 -7.04 -11.62 -10.99
C ILE A 207 -8.30 -11.58 -11.87
N GLY A 208 -8.11 -11.42 -13.18
CA GLY A 208 -9.15 -11.12 -14.13
C GLY A 208 -9.10 -9.67 -14.61
N GLN A 209 -9.97 -9.35 -15.56
CA GLN A 209 -10.12 -8.00 -16.05
C GLN A 209 -10.79 -7.13 -14.97
N ARG A 210 -10.27 -5.93 -14.77
CA ARG A 210 -10.95 -4.95 -13.93
C ARG A 210 -12.05 -4.32 -14.77
N GLU A 211 -13.28 -4.76 -14.56
CA GLU A 211 -14.41 -4.14 -15.21
C GLU A 211 -14.64 -2.75 -14.65
N ALA A 212 -14.72 -1.78 -15.55
CA ALA A 212 -15.15 -0.45 -15.19
C ALA A 212 -16.66 -0.50 -14.87
N ARG A 213 -17.02 0.05 -13.72
CA ARG A 213 -18.43 0.15 -13.35
C ARG A 213 -19.08 1.24 -14.21
N ASP A 214 -20.21 0.94 -14.83
CA ASP A 214 -20.93 1.80 -15.76
C ASP A 214 -22.36 2.15 -15.29
N ARG A 215 -22.73 1.75 -14.06
CA ARG A 215 -24.06 1.96 -13.47
C ARG A 215 -24.42 3.45 -13.42
N VAL A 216 -25.53 3.80 -14.08
CA VAL A 216 -26.22 5.10 -14.04
C VAL A 216 -27.63 4.84 -13.52
N LEU A 217 -28.14 5.66 -12.61
CA LEU A 217 -29.51 5.57 -12.12
C LEU A 217 -30.47 6.11 -13.18
N THR A 218 -31.62 5.46 -13.33
CA THR A 218 -32.72 6.01 -14.14
C THR A 218 -33.37 7.22 -13.46
N ASP A 219 -34.19 8.00 -14.16
CA ASP A 219 -34.88 9.15 -13.59
C ASP A 219 -35.76 8.72 -12.38
N ASP A 220 -36.47 7.59 -12.48
CA ASP A 220 -37.29 7.05 -11.39
C ASP A 220 -36.46 6.58 -10.18
N GLU A 221 -35.33 5.92 -10.44
CA GLU A 221 -34.39 5.54 -9.38
C GLU A 221 -33.77 6.77 -8.70
N LEU A 222 -33.42 7.80 -9.47
CA LEU A 222 -32.87 9.04 -8.95
C LEU A 222 -33.92 9.77 -8.08
N ARG A 223 -35.18 9.82 -8.52
CA ARG A 223 -36.31 10.35 -7.72
C ARG A 223 -36.47 9.56 -6.43
N SER A 224 -36.50 8.23 -6.48
CA SER A 224 -36.66 7.37 -5.31
C SER A 224 -35.50 7.56 -4.31
N VAL A 225 -34.26 7.72 -4.79
CA VAL A 225 -33.07 8.00 -3.94
C VAL A 225 -33.14 9.39 -3.34
N TRP A 226 -33.60 10.40 -4.09
CA TRP A 226 -33.80 11.75 -3.59
C TRP A 226 -34.84 11.80 -2.45
N ASP A 227 -35.99 11.18 -2.64
CA ASP A 227 -37.06 11.11 -1.63
C ASP A 227 -36.61 10.32 -0.39
N ALA A 228 -35.86 9.25 -0.61
CA ALA A 228 -35.25 8.49 0.49
C ALA A 228 -34.24 9.32 1.28
N ALA A 229 -33.44 10.16 0.62
CA ALA A 229 -32.53 11.09 1.28
C ALA A 229 -33.29 12.12 2.12
N GLY A 230 -34.44 12.64 1.63
CA GLY A 230 -35.31 13.53 2.38
C GLY A 230 -35.88 12.92 3.67
N LYS A 231 -36.06 11.59 3.70
CA LYS A 231 -36.46 10.82 4.90
C LYS A 231 -35.31 10.50 5.86
N MET A 232 -34.07 10.79 5.43
CA MET A 232 -32.90 10.59 6.29
C MET A 232 -32.60 11.86 7.09
N ALA A 233 -32.42 11.70 8.40
CA ALA A 233 -32.04 12.81 9.26
C ALA A 233 -30.64 13.35 8.91
N TYR A 234 -30.38 14.59 9.31
CA TYR A 234 -29.03 15.16 9.37
C TYR A 234 -28.08 14.21 10.11
N PRO A 235 -26.84 14.05 9.67
CA PRO A 235 -26.20 14.79 8.56
C PRO A 235 -26.30 14.11 7.18
N TYR A 236 -26.74 12.87 7.08
CA TYR A 236 -26.62 12.07 5.86
C TYR A 236 -27.59 12.47 4.75
N GLY A 237 -28.85 12.76 5.08
CA GLY A 237 -29.83 13.19 4.08
C GLY A 237 -29.36 14.35 3.23
N PRO A 238 -29.00 15.49 3.84
CA PRO A 238 -28.45 16.64 3.14
C PRO A 238 -27.19 16.34 2.32
N VAL A 239 -26.31 15.44 2.76
CA VAL A 239 -25.14 15.03 1.96
C VAL A 239 -25.55 14.36 0.67
N PHE A 240 -26.52 13.42 0.69
CA PHE A 240 -26.99 12.77 -0.53
C PHE A 240 -27.64 13.76 -1.48
N HIS A 241 -28.43 14.71 -0.98
CA HIS A 241 -29.01 15.78 -1.80
C HIS A 241 -27.91 16.62 -2.47
N LEU A 242 -26.89 17.07 -1.74
CA LEU A 242 -25.79 17.84 -2.32
C LEU A 242 -24.94 17.05 -3.30
N LEU A 243 -24.75 15.75 -3.09
CA LEU A 243 -24.07 14.89 -4.06
C LEU A 243 -24.83 14.83 -5.38
N ILE A 244 -26.18 14.79 -5.34
CA ILE A 244 -27.03 14.82 -6.52
C ILE A 244 -27.02 16.21 -7.15
N LEU A 245 -27.17 17.28 -6.37
CA LEU A 245 -27.22 18.67 -6.87
C LEU A 245 -25.91 19.11 -7.53
N THR A 246 -24.76 18.68 -6.99
CA THR A 246 -23.46 19.21 -7.41
C THR A 246 -22.61 18.24 -8.22
N GLY A 247 -22.91 16.93 -8.15
CA GLY A 247 -22.10 15.89 -8.79
C GLY A 247 -20.68 15.72 -8.18
N GLN A 248 -20.40 16.27 -6.99
CA GLN A 248 -19.09 16.19 -6.37
C GLN A 248 -18.81 14.80 -5.79
N ARG A 249 -17.56 14.53 -5.37
CA ARG A 249 -17.20 13.26 -4.72
C ARG A 249 -17.72 13.22 -3.29
N GLU A 250 -18.01 12.03 -2.80
CA GLU A 250 -18.54 11.77 -1.45
C GLU A 250 -17.78 12.55 -0.36
N LEU A 251 -16.45 12.43 -0.32
CA LEU A 251 -15.64 13.09 0.71
C LEU A 251 -15.46 14.61 0.46
N GLU A 252 -15.63 15.08 -0.77
CA GLU A 252 -15.60 16.51 -1.08
C GLU A 252 -16.79 17.22 -0.43
N ILE A 253 -17.97 16.62 -0.44
CA ILE A 253 -19.16 17.13 0.24
C ILE A 253 -19.13 16.78 1.73
N ALA A 254 -18.94 15.54 2.10
CA ALA A 254 -19.05 15.08 3.47
C ALA A 254 -18.08 15.73 4.46
N HIS A 255 -16.92 16.15 3.98
CA HIS A 255 -15.91 16.85 4.78
C HIS A 255 -15.91 18.36 4.53
N ALA A 256 -16.97 18.89 3.92
CA ALA A 256 -17.10 20.34 3.72
C ALA A 256 -17.14 21.09 5.07
N SER A 257 -16.58 22.27 5.06
CA SER A 257 -16.52 23.17 6.20
C SER A 257 -17.13 24.55 5.88
N TRP A 258 -17.67 25.22 6.89
CA TRP A 258 -18.29 26.52 6.69
C TRP A 258 -17.37 27.58 6.06
N PRO A 259 -16.06 27.67 6.39
CA PRO A 259 -15.15 28.60 5.72
C PRO A 259 -14.99 28.36 4.21
N GLU A 260 -15.37 27.19 3.71
CA GLU A 260 -15.33 26.88 2.27
C GLU A 260 -16.55 27.44 1.51
N VAL A 261 -17.60 27.91 2.20
CA VAL A 261 -18.86 28.36 1.59
C VAL A 261 -19.00 29.87 1.68
N ASP A 262 -18.97 30.52 0.53
CA ASP A 262 -19.27 31.93 0.34
C ASP A 262 -20.71 32.06 -0.17
N PHE A 263 -21.64 32.47 0.69
CA PHE A 263 -23.05 32.59 0.35
C PHE A 263 -23.34 33.83 -0.53
N ASP A 264 -22.55 34.91 -0.40
CA ASP A 264 -22.72 36.07 -1.23
C ASP A 264 -22.36 35.81 -2.68
N LYS A 265 -21.30 35.02 -2.88
CA LYS A 265 -20.91 34.56 -4.23
C LYS A 265 -21.61 33.28 -4.66
N GLN A 266 -22.40 32.65 -3.78
CA GLN A 266 -22.96 31.34 -4.02
C GLN A 266 -21.89 30.34 -4.54
N LEU A 267 -20.82 30.17 -3.77
CA LEU A 267 -19.64 29.42 -4.18
C LEU A 267 -19.12 28.57 -3.03
N MET A 268 -18.80 27.31 -3.31
CA MET A 268 -18.05 26.45 -2.41
C MET A 268 -16.64 26.25 -2.96
N THR A 269 -15.60 26.58 -2.20
CA THR A 269 -14.19 26.47 -2.59
C THR A 269 -13.52 25.35 -1.82
N ILE A 270 -13.22 24.25 -2.49
CA ILE A 270 -12.56 23.09 -1.91
C ILE A 270 -11.04 23.24 -2.08
N SER A 271 -10.29 23.21 -0.97
CA SER A 271 -8.84 23.40 -0.99
C SER A 271 -8.11 22.28 -1.76
N ALA A 272 -6.93 22.61 -2.29
CA ALA A 272 -6.10 21.66 -3.03
C ALA A 272 -5.77 20.39 -2.22
N GLU A 273 -5.53 20.53 -0.92
CA GLU A 273 -5.22 19.43 -0.01
C GLU A 273 -6.33 18.38 0.07
N ARG A 274 -7.59 18.81 -0.03
CA ARG A 274 -8.77 17.95 -0.03
C ARG A 274 -9.05 17.31 -1.40
N MET A 275 -8.48 17.87 -2.47
CA MET A 275 -8.71 17.42 -3.84
C MET A 275 -7.74 16.28 -4.24
N LYS A 276 -8.25 15.31 -5.00
CA LYS A 276 -7.42 14.23 -5.55
C LYS A 276 -6.31 14.73 -6.49
N GLY A 277 -6.54 15.86 -7.17
CA GLY A 277 -5.64 16.42 -8.18
C GLY A 277 -4.73 17.54 -7.68
N ASP A 278 -4.67 17.81 -6.36
CA ASP A 278 -3.86 18.85 -5.73
C ASP A 278 -4.09 20.26 -6.32
N ARG A 279 -5.36 20.56 -6.63
CA ARG A 279 -5.81 21.86 -7.16
C ARG A 279 -7.06 22.31 -6.46
N VAL A 280 -7.14 23.61 -6.19
CA VAL A 280 -8.37 24.22 -5.70
C VAL A 280 -9.51 23.95 -6.68
N HIS A 281 -10.65 23.59 -6.14
CA HIS A 281 -11.87 23.33 -6.91
C HIS A 281 -13.00 24.20 -6.41
N GLU A 282 -13.50 25.03 -7.32
CA GLU A 282 -14.60 25.95 -7.06
C GLU A 282 -15.89 25.37 -7.66
N VAL A 283 -16.89 25.23 -6.81
CA VAL A 283 -18.21 24.65 -7.13
C VAL A 283 -19.24 25.76 -6.95
N PRO A 284 -19.79 26.35 -8.02
CA PRO A 284 -20.92 27.24 -7.90
C PRO A 284 -22.11 26.52 -7.25
N LEU A 285 -22.83 27.20 -6.41
CA LEU A 285 -24.02 26.69 -5.74
C LEU A 285 -25.27 27.21 -6.48
N ALA A 286 -25.97 26.33 -7.14
CA ALA A 286 -27.30 26.65 -7.68
C ALA A 286 -28.31 26.89 -6.53
N PRO A 287 -29.43 27.59 -6.75
CA PRO A 287 -30.33 28.05 -5.70
C PRO A 287 -30.73 26.99 -4.67
N ILE A 288 -31.16 25.80 -5.08
CA ILE A 288 -31.58 24.71 -4.16
C ILE A 288 -30.39 24.23 -3.31
N ALA A 289 -29.18 24.15 -3.91
CA ALA A 289 -27.98 23.74 -3.16
C ALA A 289 -27.59 24.79 -2.11
N ALA A 290 -27.68 26.07 -2.45
CA ALA A 290 -27.40 27.19 -1.53
C ALA A 290 -28.41 27.22 -0.38
N GLU A 291 -29.72 27.14 -0.69
CA GLU A 291 -30.79 27.09 0.30
C GLU A 291 -30.64 25.90 1.25
N LEU A 292 -30.38 24.72 0.71
CA LEU A 292 -30.14 23.52 1.53
C LEU A 292 -29.00 23.75 2.54
N LEU A 293 -27.88 24.34 2.12
CA LEU A 293 -26.77 24.65 3.02
C LEU A 293 -27.16 25.70 4.07
N GLN A 294 -27.93 26.72 3.73
CA GLN A 294 -28.39 27.76 4.67
C GLN A 294 -29.24 27.21 5.80
N LEU A 295 -30.03 26.16 5.52
CA LEU A 295 -30.91 25.51 6.51
C LEU A 295 -30.17 24.55 7.46
N LEU A 296 -28.90 24.26 7.24
CA LEU A 296 -28.15 23.32 8.06
C LEU A 296 -27.70 23.93 9.41
N PRO A 297 -27.60 23.11 10.46
CA PRO A 297 -27.11 23.54 11.76
C PRO A 297 -25.72 24.15 11.69
N ARG A 298 -25.50 25.28 12.32
CA ARG A 298 -24.17 25.91 12.46
C ARG A 298 -23.61 25.63 13.84
N TRP A 299 -22.39 25.11 13.86
CA TRP A 299 -21.64 24.78 15.07
C TRP A 299 -20.49 25.79 15.24
N THR A 300 -19.91 25.86 16.42
CA THR A 300 -18.69 26.66 16.68
C THR A 300 -17.48 26.08 15.95
N ALA A 301 -17.44 24.78 15.73
CA ALA A 301 -16.40 24.09 14.99
C ALA A 301 -16.78 23.96 13.50
N PRO A 302 -15.79 23.81 12.57
CA PRO A 302 -15.97 24.19 11.18
C PRO A 302 -16.77 23.23 10.31
N PHE A 303 -16.85 21.93 10.64
CA PHE A 303 -17.44 20.96 9.71
C PHE A 303 -18.96 21.09 9.58
N ILE A 304 -19.43 21.14 8.32
CA ILE A 304 -20.87 21.25 8.00
C ILE A 304 -21.60 19.98 8.36
N PHE A 305 -21.09 18.81 7.97
CA PHE A 305 -21.71 17.51 8.19
C PHE A 305 -20.98 16.79 9.31
N THR A 306 -21.60 16.69 10.46
CA THR A 306 -20.98 16.22 11.70
C THR A 306 -21.96 15.53 12.62
N THR A 307 -21.48 14.65 13.48
CA THR A 307 -22.18 14.10 14.64
C THR A 307 -21.48 14.50 15.96
N THR A 308 -20.49 15.42 15.86
CA THR A 308 -19.64 15.86 16.98
C THR A 308 -19.61 17.38 17.11
N ALA A 309 -20.77 18.04 16.89
CA ALA A 309 -20.91 19.49 16.95
C ALA A 309 -19.82 20.25 16.13
N GLY A 310 -19.53 19.77 14.94
CA GLY A 310 -18.57 20.39 14.01
C GLY A 310 -17.10 20.00 14.23
N ALA A 311 -16.75 19.27 15.28
CA ALA A 311 -15.35 18.95 15.59
C ALA A 311 -14.72 17.95 14.61
N LYS A 312 -15.52 17.02 14.09
CA LYS A 312 -15.07 16.03 13.10
C LYS A 312 -16.12 15.85 12.00
N PRO A 313 -15.70 15.64 10.75
CA PRO A 313 -16.62 15.34 9.67
C PRO A 313 -17.22 13.93 9.85
N ILE A 314 -18.33 13.69 9.17
CA ILE A 314 -18.98 12.37 9.21
C ILE A 314 -18.20 11.31 8.47
N ASN A 315 -18.40 10.08 8.95
CA ASN A 315 -17.95 8.84 8.34
C ASN A 315 -19.10 7.82 8.39
N GLY A 316 -18.86 6.58 7.98
CA GLY A 316 -19.86 5.50 8.13
C GLY A 316 -20.86 5.42 6.97
N PHE A 317 -20.45 5.84 5.78
CA PHE A 317 -21.28 5.84 4.58
C PHE A 317 -21.84 4.47 4.19
N SER A 318 -21.19 3.36 4.55
CA SER A 318 -21.76 2.03 4.31
C SER A 318 -23.10 1.81 5.00
N LYS A 319 -23.27 2.30 6.23
CA LYS A 319 -24.54 2.23 6.96
C LYS A 319 -25.57 3.18 6.37
N ALA A 320 -25.18 4.39 6.03
CA ALA A 320 -26.04 5.36 5.37
C ALA A 320 -26.51 4.85 4.00
N LYS A 321 -25.60 4.24 3.22
CA LYS A 321 -25.92 3.61 1.93
C LYS A 321 -26.94 2.47 2.10
N SER A 322 -26.73 1.57 3.07
CA SER A 322 -27.68 0.49 3.33
C SER A 322 -29.05 1.02 3.78
N ARG A 323 -29.10 2.16 4.47
CA ARG A 323 -30.37 2.79 4.89
C ARG A 323 -31.09 3.40 3.69
N ILE A 324 -30.38 4.14 2.83
CA ILE A 324 -31.00 4.76 1.65
C ILE A 324 -31.49 3.70 0.66
N ASP A 325 -30.77 2.57 0.51
CA ASP A 325 -31.22 1.43 -0.31
C ASP A 325 -32.57 0.87 0.18
N LYS A 326 -32.69 0.71 1.49
CA LYS A 326 -33.95 0.22 2.09
C LYS A 326 -35.12 1.21 1.92
N LEU A 327 -34.83 2.50 2.03
CA LEU A 327 -35.86 3.56 1.91
C LEU A 327 -36.29 3.81 0.48
N SER A 328 -35.38 3.72 -0.48
CA SER A 328 -35.64 3.94 -1.90
C SER A 328 -36.11 2.69 -2.65
N GLY A 329 -35.75 1.50 -2.14
CA GLY A 329 -35.91 0.25 -2.89
C GLY A 329 -34.88 0.06 -4.02
N VAL A 330 -34.00 1.02 -4.27
CA VAL A 330 -33.01 0.99 -5.34
C VAL A 330 -31.74 0.27 -4.85
N THR A 331 -31.32 -0.74 -5.59
CA THR A 331 -30.16 -1.57 -5.25
C THR A 331 -29.14 -1.64 -6.38
N GLY A 332 -28.00 -2.28 -6.14
CA GLY A 332 -26.98 -2.50 -7.18
C GLY A 332 -26.17 -1.25 -7.55
N TRP A 333 -26.24 -0.17 -6.79
CA TRP A 333 -25.48 1.07 -7.00
C TRP A 333 -24.58 1.39 -5.81
N VAL A 334 -23.57 2.24 -6.02
CA VAL A 334 -22.70 2.79 -4.99
C VAL A 334 -22.78 4.32 -5.00
N ILE A 335 -22.39 4.99 -3.92
CA ILE A 335 -22.52 6.47 -3.80
C ILE A 335 -21.86 7.20 -4.98
N HIS A 336 -20.73 6.69 -5.49
CA HIS A 336 -20.06 7.27 -6.64
C HIS A 336 -20.88 7.19 -7.96
N ASP A 337 -21.87 6.31 -8.04
CA ASP A 337 -22.75 6.22 -9.19
C ASP A 337 -23.72 7.41 -9.27
N LEU A 338 -24.00 8.11 -8.15
CA LEU A 338 -24.70 9.40 -8.17
C LEU A 338 -23.96 10.43 -9.03
N ARG A 339 -22.64 10.55 -8.79
CA ARG A 339 -21.81 11.45 -9.60
C ARG A 339 -21.78 11.05 -11.07
N ARG A 340 -21.74 9.75 -11.36
CA ARG A 340 -21.81 9.23 -12.74
C ARG A 340 -23.16 9.55 -13.37
N THR A 341 -24.24 9.41 -12.62
CA THR A 341 -25.60 9.76 -13.05
C THR A 341 -25.69 11.24 -13.38
N VAL A 342 -25.28 12.12 -12.47
CA VAL A 342 -25.26 13.58 -12.69
C VAL A 342 -24.42 13.94 -13.92
N ARG A 343 -23.19 13.39 -14.04
CA ARG A 343 -22.34 13.64 -15.22
C ARG A 343 -22.99 13.17 -16.53
N THR A 344 -23.71 12.06 -16.50
CA THR A 344 -24.46 11.56 -17.66
C THR A 344 -25.58 12.52 -18.05
N HIS A 345 -26.33 13.02 -17.08
CA HIS A 345 -27.36 14.04 -17.33
C HIS A 345 -26.77 15.34 -17.88
N PHE A 346 -25.59 15.75 -17.44
CA PHE A 346 -24.92 16.93 -18.05
C PHE A 346 -24.70 16.79 -19.55
N SER A 347 -24.57 15.55 -20.07
CA SER A 347 -24.41 15.33 -21.51
C SER A 347 -25.64 15.69 -22.33
N ALA A 348 -26.82 15.70 -21.71
CA ALA A 348 -28.06 16.16 -22.34
C ALA A 348 -28.27 17.68 -22.25
N LEU A 349 -27.42 18.42 -21.55
CA LEU A 349 -27.53 19.86 -21.40
C LEU A 349 -26.78 20.58 -22.52
N PRO A 350 -27.26 21.77 -22.94
CA PRO A 350 -26.62 22.61 -23.98
C PRO A 350 -25.34 23.30 -23.39
N VAL A 351 -24.39 22.53 -22.94
CA VAL A 351 -23.14 22.99 -22.30
C VAL A 351 -21.97 22.28 -22.97
N GLN A 352 -20.84 22.98 -23.11
CA GLN A 352 -19.61 22.39 -23.66
C GLN A 352 -19.11 21.23 -22.82
N ASP A 353 -18.55 20.18 -23.44
CA ASP A 353 -18.07 18.99 -22.73
C ASP A 353 -16.95 19.33 -21.74
N LEU A 354 -16.06 20.24 -22.09
CA LEU A 354 -15.02 20.73 -21.16
C LEU A 354 -15.62 21.28 -19.86
N VAL A 355 -16.69 22.08 -19.94
CA VAL A 355 -17.35 22.67 -18.76
C VAL A 355 -17.94 21.56 -17.88
N ARG A 356 -18.60 20.57 -18.49
CA ARG A 356 -19.17 19.41 -17.79
C ARG A 356 -18.11 18.64 -16.99
N GLU A 357 -16.91 18.47 -17.58
CA GLU A 357 -15.78 17.84 -16.90
C GLU A 357 -15.23 18.72 -15.77
N LEU A 358 -15.15 20.05 -15.98
CA LEU A 358 -14.68 21.00 -14.98
C LEU A 358 -15.61 21.13 -13.77
N VAL A 359 -16.93 21.06 -13.97
CA VAL A 359 -17.91 21.05 -12.87
C VAL A 359 -17.62 19.93 -11.89
N ILE A 360 -17.28 18.75 -12.39
CA ILE A 360 -16.98 17.58 -11.55
C ILE A 360 -15.48 17.42 -11.24
N ALA A 361 -14.68 18.48 -11.34
CA ALA A 361 -13.26 18.49 -11.00
C ALA A 361 -12.42 17.45 -11.78
N HIS A 362 -12.72 17.24 -13.06
CA HIS A 362 -11.80 16.55 -13.95
C HIS A 362 -10.77 17.54 -14.50
N ALA A 363 -9.54 17.09 -14.68
CA ALA A 363 -8.47 17.93 -15.18
C ALA A 363 -8.68 18.28 -16.66
N LYS A 364 -8.33 19.53 -17.05
CA LYS A 364 -8.24 19.89 -18.47
C LYS A 364 -7.27 18.94 -19.19
N PRO A 365 -7.64 18.34 -20.33
CA PRO A 365 -6.78 17.41 -21.04
C PRO A 365 -5.63 18.11 -21.77
N GLY A 366 -4.48 17.43 -21.89
CA GLY A 366 -3.38 17.81 -22.75
C GLY A 366 -2.89 19.26 -22.58
N LEU A 367 -2.71 19.95 -23.69
CA LEU A 367 -2.20 21.34 -23.75
C LEU A 367 -3.14 22.38 -23.12
N HIS A 368 -4.45 22.14 -23.12
CA HIS A 368 -5.41 23.02 -22.43
C HIS A 368 -5.05 23.26 -20.97
N ARG A 369 -4.39 22.32 -20.33
CA ARG A 369 -3.93 22.48 -18.94
C ARG A 369 -2.90 23.60 -18.75
N VAL A 370 -2.11 23.87 -19.77
CA VAL A 370 -0.99 24.85 -19.74
C VAL A 370 -1.43 26.23 -20.25
N TYR A 371 -2.15 26.24 -21.35
CA TYR A 371 -2.45 27.49 -22.07
C TYR A 371 -3.80 28.11 -21.68
N ASP A 372 -4.79 27.32 -21.32
CA ASP A 372 -6.11 27.79 -20.95
C ASP A 372 -6.17 28.09 -19.44
N GLN A 373 -6.05 29.36 -19.09
CA GLN A 373 -6.12 29.88 -17.71
C GLN A 373 -7.51 30.36 -17.33
N HIS A 374 -8.52 30.26 -18.21
CA HIS A 374 -9.89 30.66 -17.91
C HIS A 374 -10.47 29.84 -16.76
N GLY A 375 -11.16 30.50 -15.80
CA GLY A 375 -11.72 29.86 -14.62
C GLY A 375 -13.03 29.10 -14.86
N TYR A 376 -13.76 29.42 -15.93
CA TYR A 376 -15.05 28.83 -16.30
C TYR A 376 -16.12 28.93 -15.19
N GLN A 377 -16.08 29.96 -14.34
CA GLN A 377 -17.01 30.07 -13.20
C GLN A 377 -18.46 30.26 -13.65
N ASP A 378 -18.69 31.17 -14.59
CA ASP A 378 -20.04 31.48 -15.09
C ASP A 378 -20.61 30.29 -15.86
N GLU A 379 -19.77 29.64 -16.67
CA GLU A 379 -20.19 28.45 -17.44
C GLU A 379 -20.50 27.26 -16.51
N LYS A 380 -19.72 27.06 -15.44
CA LYS A 380 -20.01 26.03 -14.43
C LYS A 380 -21.31 26.34 -13.68
N ARG A 381 -21.53 27.60 -13.32
CA ARG A 381 -22.77 28.06 -12.68
C ARG A 381 -23.96 27.77 -13.59
N HIS A 382 -23.89 28.20 -14.83
CA HIS A 382 -24.93 27.94 -15.82
C HIS A 382 -25.23 26.44 -15.99
N CYS A 383 -24.18 25.63 -16.03
CA CYS A 383 -24.35 24.16 -16.10
C CYS A 383 -25.11 23.60 -14.89
N LEU A 384 -24.80 24.03 -13.67
CA LEU A 384 -25.46 23.56 -12.45
C LEU A 384 -26.88 24.08 -12.31
N GLU A 385 -27.19 25.30 -12.77
CA GLU A 385 -28.55 25.82 -12.83
C GLU A 385 -29.43 25.09 -13.86
N LEU A 386 -28.86 24.76 -15.02
CA LEU A 386 -29.55 23.90 -16.01
C LEU A 386 -29.81 22.51 -15.45
N TRP A 387 -28.84 21.94 -14.74
CA TRP A 387 -29.00 20.67 -14.08
C TRP A 387 -30.08 20.69 -13.00
N GLU A 388 -30.09 21.72 -12.16
CA GLU A 388 -31.11 21.88 -11.11
C GLU A 388 -32.52 21.95 -11.70
N ARG A 389 -32.71 22.70 -12.80
CA ARG A 389 -33.99 22.73 -13.54
C ARG A 389 -34.38 21.34 -14.09
N ARG A 390 -33.41 20.61 -14.68
CA ARG A 390 -33.64 19.24 -15.16
C ARG A 390 -33.99 18.30 -14.00
N LEU A 391 -33.27 18.39 -12.89
CA LEU A 391 -33.52 17.60 -11.68
C LEU A 391 -34.92 17.92 -11.14
N SER A 392 -35.33 19.17 -11.06
CA SER A 392 -36.68 19.55 -10.64
C SER A 392 -37.79 18.95 -11.53
N SER A 393 -37.55 18.84 -12.82
CA SER A 393 -38.49 18.14 -13.72
C SER A 393 -38.55 16.62 -13.49
N ILE A 394 -37.41 16.01 -13.11
CA ILE A 394 -37.35 14.61 -12.72
C ILE A 394 -38.07 14.36 -11.38
N LEU A 395 -37.95 15.27 -10.44
CA LEU A 395 -38.50 15.14 -9.08
C LEU A 395 -39.98 15.55 -9.00
N GLY A 396 -40.48 16.31 -9.99
CA GLY A 396 -41.91 16.65 -10.10
C GLY A 396 -42.78 15.43 -10.27
N PRO A 397 -44.12 15.58 -10.15
CA PRO A 397 -45.03 14.47 -10.42
C PRO A 397 -44.74 13.91 -11.83
N ALA A 398 -44.71 12.59 -11.97
CA ALA A 398 -44.58 11.95 -13.27
C ALA A 398 -45.65 12.54 -14.19
N GLU A 399 -45.24 13.05 -15.38
CA GLU A 399 -46.19 13.53 -16.39
C GLU A 399 -47.06 12.33 -16.83
N GLY A 400 -48.15 12.10 -16.12
CA GLY A 400 -49.09 10.99 -16.37
C GLY A 400 -50.54 11.41 -16.16
N ASP A 401 -50.79 12.44 -15.36
CA ASP A 401 -52.13 12.78 -14.93
C ASP A 401 -52.68 14.14 -15.46
N ASN A 402 -51.94 14.86 -16.30
CA ASN A 402 -52.38 16.15 -16.87
C ASN A 402 -52.45 16.15 -18.42
N VAL A 403 -52.85 15.07 -19.03
CA VAL A 403 -53.32 15.12 -20.42
C VAL A 403 -54.78 15.58 -20.41
N ILE A 404 -55.01 16.90 -20.38
CA ILE A 404 -56.30 17.47 -20.73
C ILE A 404 -56.49 17.25 -22.24
N ALA A 405 -57.33 16.30 -22.60
CA ALA A 405 -57.73 16.09 -23.98
C ALA A 405 -58.40 17.40 -24.48
N LEU A 406 -57.71 18.12 -25.35
CA LEU A 406 -58.34 19.19 -26.13
C LEU A 406 -59.42 18.59 -27.00
N ARG A 407 -60.72 18.72 -26.57
CA ARG A 407 -61.83 18.44 -27.42
C ARG A 407 -61.81 19.48 -28.52
N ALA A 408 -61.55 19.04 -29.76
CA ALA A 408 -61.86 19.80 -30.97
C ALA A 408 -63.36 20.07 -30.99
N HIS A 409 -63.77 21.33 -30.87
CA HIS A 409 -65.12 21.74 -31.22
C HIS A 409 -65.18 21.83 -32.74
N GLY A 410 -65.99 20.95 -33.35
CA GLY A 410 -66.36 21.05 -34.70
C GLY A 410 -67.42 22.15 -34.93
#